data_caec3dc91b9d10f5ee462f86aa45620a
#
_entry.id   caec3dc91b9d10f5ee462f86aa45620a
#
_cell.length_a   1.000
_cell.length_b   1.000
_cell.length_c   1.000
_cell.angle_alpha   90.00
_cell.angle_beta   90.00
_cell.angle_gamma   90.00
#
_symmetry.space_group_name_H-M   'P 1'
#
loop_
_entity.id
_entity.type
_entity.pdbx_description
1 polymer ?
#
loop_
_entity_poly.entity_id
_entity_poly.type
_entity_poly.pdbx_seq_one_letter_code
_entity_poly.pdbx_strand_id
1 'polypeptide(L)'
;MMVLVTGGFDPLHAGHIKYFEAARELGSKLIVGLNSDDWLKRKKGKVFMPFNERKIILENLSMVKRVISFNDDDDTACDAIYQLIKM
;
A
#
# COMPACT_ATOMS: atom_id res chain seq x y z
N MET A 1 12.03 -12.87 5.16
CA MET A 1 10.94 -12.91 4.15
C MET A 1 10.21 -11.58 4.14
N MET A 2 9.99 -11.05 2.95
CA MET A 2 9.22 -9.81 2.80
C MET A 2 7.74 -10.14 2.67
N VAL A 3 6.90 -9.29 3.26
CA VAL A 3 5.44 -9.39 3.14
C VAL A 3 4.96 -8.18 2.36
N LEU A 4 4.13 -8.39 1.37
CA LEU A 4 3.52 -7.32 0.58
C LEU A 4 2.04 -7.21 0.91
N VAL A 5 1.60 -6.00 1.22
CA VAL A 5 0.17 -5.68 1.27
C VAL A 5 -0.10 -4.55 0.30
N THR A 6 -1.28 -4.53 -0.31
CA THR A 6 -1.66 -3.48 -1.25
C THR A 6 -3.00 -2.88 -0.85
N GLY A 7 -3.21 -1.64 -1.22
CA GLY A 7 -4.48 -0.97 -0.97
C GLY A 7 -4.42 0.52 -1.24
N GLY A 8 -5.57 1.16 -1.12
CA GLY A 8 -5.68 2.60 -1.30
C GLY A 8 -5.41 3.39 -0.04
N PHE A 9 -5.82 2.87 1.10
CA PHE A 9 -5.64 3.50 2.41
C PHE A 9 -6.08 4.97 2.41
N ASP A 10 -7.30 5.19 2.00
CA ASP A 10 -7.85 6.53 1.78
C ASP A 10 -9.22 6.67 2.43
N PRO A 11 -9.29 7.07 3.70
CA PRO A 11 -8.16 7.38 4.58
C PRO A 11 -7.60 6.14 5.29
N LEU A 12 -6.40 6.30 5.84
CA LEU A 12 -5.81 5.32 6.74
C LEU A 12 -6.55 5.40 8.09
N HIS A 13 -6.82 4.26 8.70
CA HIS A 13 -7.48 4.21 10.01
C HIS A 13 -6.90 3.08 10.89
N ALA A 14 -7.39 3.00 12.14
CA ALA A 14 -6.84 2.08 13.12
C ALA A 14 -6.89 0.60 12.66
N GLY A 15 -7.93 0.23 11.92
CA GLY A 15 -8.04 -1.12 11.36
C GLY A 15 -6.89 -1.46 10.41
N HIS A 16 -6.45 -0.49 9.63
CA HIS A 16 -5.29 -0.67 8.74
C HIS A 16 -4.00 -0.86 9.54
N ILE A 17 -3.84 -0.12 10.64
CA ILE A 17 -2.66 -0.24 11.50
C ILE A 17 -2.57 -1.66 12.07
N LYS A 18 -3.69 -2.18 12.57
CA LYS A 18 -3.73 -3.56 13.09
C LYS A 18 -3.44 -4.59 12.01
N TYR A 19 -3.94 -4.37 10.81
CA TYR A 19 -3.67 -5.22 9.66
C TYR A 19 -2.18 -5.23 9.32
N PHE A 20 -1.55 -4.06 9.31
CA PHE A 20 -0.11 -3.95 9.04
C PHE A 20 0.72 -4.62 10.13
N GLU A 21 0.35 -4.46 11.39
CA GLU A 21 1.05 -5.12 12.49
C GLU A 21 0.99 -6.64 12.37
N ALA A 22 -0.18 -7.17 12.06
CA ALA A 22 -0.36 -8.61 11.85
C ALA A 22 0.44 -9.11 10.64
N ALA A 23 0.42 -8.36 9.53
CA ALA A 23 1.18 -8.71 8.34
C ALA A 23 2.68 -8.70 8.61
N ARG A 24 3.17 -7.73 9.38
CA ARG A 24 4.58 -7.61 9.74
C ARG A 24 5.08 -8.84 10.52
N GLU A 25 4.21 -9.45 11.30
CA GLU A 25 4.55 -10.66 12.08
C GLU A 25 4.78 -11.88 11.20
N LEU A 26 4.26 -11.88 9.97
CA LEU A 26 4.42 -13.00 9.04
C LEU A 26 5.79 -13.05 8.37
N GLY A 27 6.59 -12.00 8.51
CA GLY A 27 7.90 -11.94 7.89
C GLY A 27 8.77 -10.89 8.55
N SER A 28 9.94 -10.62 7.95
CA SER A 28 10.92 -9.69 8.50
C SER A 28 10.73 -8.26 8.05
N LYS A 29 10.05 -8.04 6.93
CA LYS A 29 9.86 -6.70 6.34
C LYS A 29 8.47 -6.60 5.73
N LEU A 30 7.80 -5.48 6.01
CA LEU A 30 6.50 -5.17 5.42
C LEU A 30 6.69 -4.10 4.33
N ILE A 31 6.27 -4.44 3.12
CA ILE A 31 6.25 -3.54 1.98
C ILE A 31 4.79 -3.22 1.68
N VAL A 32 4.47 -1.95 1.52
CA VAL A 32 3.11 -1.51 1.18
C VAL A 32 3.10 -1.05 -0.27
N GLY A 33 2.30 -1.71 -1.10
CA GLY A 33 2.00 -1.26 -2.45
C GLY A 33 0.79 -0.33 -2.40
N LEU A 34 1.00 0.93 -2.75
CA LEU A 34 -0.03 1.95 -2.61
C LEU A 34 -0.72 2.19 -3.95
N ASN A 35 -2.03 2.02 -3.96
CA ASN A 35 -2.82 2.25 -5.17
C ASN A 35 -2.83 3.72 -5.58
N SER A 36 -2.90 3.95 -6.90
CA SER A 36 -2.92 5.29 -7.49
C SER A 36 -4.22 6.05 -7.19
N ASP A 37 -4.18 7.36 -7.40
CA ASP A 37 -5.40 8.18 -7.34
C ASP A 37 -6.41 7.75 -8.40
N ASP A 38 -5.95 7.37 -9.59
CA ASP A 38 -6.84 6.91 -10.66
C ASP A 38 -7.59 5.65 -10.25
N TRP A 39 -6.91 4.70 -9.58
CA TRP A 39 -7.55 3.51 -9.06
C TRP A 39 -8.63 3.85 -8.05
N LEU A 40 -8.35 4.79 -7.14
CA LEU A 40 -9.34 5.24 -6.15
C LEU A 40 -10.56 5.86 -6.81
N LYS A 41 -10.35 6.67 -7.85
CA LYS A 41 -11.46 7.27 -8.61
C LYS A 41 -12.33 6.20 -9.25
N ARG A 42 -11.73 5.15 -9.83
CA ARG A 42 -12.49 4.05 -10.41
C ARG A 42 -13.28 3.27 -9.37
N LYS A 43 -12.70 3.04 -8.20
CA LYS A 43 -13.32 2.21 -7.15
C LYS A 43 -14.32 2.96 -6.27
N LYS A 44 -14.01 4.22 -5.94
CA LYS A 44 -14.79 5.00 -4.96
C LYS A 44 -15.43 6.25 -5.54
N GLY A 45 -15.06 6.62 -6.76
CA GLY A 45 -15.55 7.83 -7.41
C GLY A 45 -14.80 9.11 -7.04
N LYS A 46 -13.93 9.06 -6.03
CA LYS A 46 -13.16 10.24 -5.61
C LYS A 46 -11.93 9.84 -4.81
N VAL A 47 -11.00 10.77 -4.67
CA VAL A 47 -9.82 10.64 -3.84
C VAL A 47 -10.00 11.54 -2.63
N PHE A 48 -9.90 10.98 -1.43
CA PHE A 48 -9.96 11.75 -0.19
C PHE A 48 -8.61 12.41 0.10
N MET A 49 -7.53 11.61 0.03
CA MET A 49 -6.16 12.11 0.20
C MET A 49 -5.34 11.75 -1.03
N PRO A 50 -4.65 12.74 -1.66
CA PRO A 50 -3.79 12.48 -2.81
C PRO A 50 -2.69 11.47 -2.49
N PHE A 51 -2.15 10.83 -3.52
CA PHE A 51 -1.14 9.79 -3.38
C PHE A 51 0.02 10.18 -2.46
N ASN A 52 0.60 11.37 -2.68
CA ASN A 52 1.76 11.80 -1.88
C ASN A 52 1.44 11.93 -0.39
N GLU A 53 0.25 12.39 -0.05
CA GLU A 53 -0.19 12.49 1.34
C GLU A 53 -0.28 11.10 1.97
N ARG A 54 -0.90 10.16 1.26
CA ARG A 54 -1.03 8.79 1.73
C ARG A 54 0.33 8.11 1.89
N LYS A 55 1.22 8.34 0.93
CA LYS A 55 2.57 7.78 0.95
C LYS A 55 3.36 8.26 2.16
N ILE A 56 3.35 9.55 2.43
CA ILE A 56 4.08 10.14 3.56
C ILE A 56 3.61 9.54 4.89
N ILE A 57 2.29 9.43 5.06
CA ILE A 57 1.73 8.85 6.29
C ILE A 57 2.20 7.41 6.45
N LEU A 58 2.09 6.61 5.42
CA LEU A 58 2.47 5.19 5.47
C LEU A 58 3.97 5.01 5.72
N GLU A 59 4.81 5.85 5.10
CA GLU A 59 6.26 5.78 5.29
C GLU A 59 6.70 6.07 6.72
N ASN A 60 5.86 6.75 7.49
CA ASN A 60 6.17 7.11 8.86
C ASN A 60 5.63 6.11 9.90
N LEU A 61 5.01 5.03 9.47
CA LEU A 61 4.57 3.97 10.36
C LEU A 61 5.75 3.04 10.66
N SER A 62 5.95 2.73 11.94
CA SER A 62 7.12 1.97 12.38
C SER A 62 7.19 0.57 11.78
N MET A 63 6.03 -0.06 11.52
CA MET A 63 5.99 -1.43 10.98
C MET A 63 6.21 -1.48 9.46
N VAL A 64 6.15 -0.33 8.77
CA VAL A 64 6.30 -0.27 7.31
C VAL A 64 7.76 -0.03 6.95
N LYS A 65 8.35 -0.95 6.20
CA LYS A 65 9.73 -0.82 5.72
C LYS A 65 9.81 0.11 4.52
N ARG A 66 8.86 -0.03 3.60
CA ARG A 66 8.89 0.71 2.34
C ARG A 66 7.50 0.80 1.72
N VAL A 67 7.23 1.91 1.07
CA VAL A 67 6.01 2.10 0.27
C VAL A 67 6.41 2.18 -1.19
N ILE A 68 5.74 1.41 -2.04
CA ILE A 68 5.98 1.43 -3.49
C ILE A 68 4.71 1.86 -4.22
N SER A 69 4.92 2.56 -5.34
CA SER A 69 3.86 2.78 -6.32
C SER A 69 3.91 1.64 -7.35
N PHE A 70 2.80 1.33 -7.96
CA PHE A 70 2.76 0.30 -8.99
C PHE A 70 1.67 0.63 -10.01
N ASN A 71 1.77 -0.01 -11.18
CA ASN A 71 0.77 0.14 -12.22
C ASN A 71 -0.46 -0.69 -11.83
N ASP A 72 -1.58 -0.02 -11.58
CA ASP A 72 -2.85 -0.64 -11.22
C ASP A 72 -3.95 -0.38 -12.25
N ASP A 73 -3.56 -0.07 -13.49
CA ASP A 73 -4.51 0.23 -14.58
C ASP A 73 -5.39 -0.98 -14.91
N ASP A 74 -4.89 -2.20 -14.68
CA ASP A 74 -5.64 -3.43 -14.90
C ASP A 74 -6.43 -3.89 -13.66
N ASP A 75 -6.48 -3.07 -12.63
CA ASP A 75 -7.14 -3.35 -11.36
C ASP A 75 -6.57 -4.56 -10.60
N THR A 76 -5.31 -4.92 -10.87
CA THR A 76 -4.61 -5.99 -10.15
C THR A 76 -3.38 -5.46 -9.45
N ALA A 77 -2.83 -6.27 -8.53
CA ALA A 77 -1.58 -5.97 -7.86
C ALA A 77 -0.38 -6.67 -8.53
N CYS A 78 -0.53 -7.16 -9.76
CA CYS A 78 0.52 -7.92 -10.44
C CYS A 78 1.81 -7.14 -10.57
N ASP A 79 1.73 -5.85 -10.91
CA ASP A 79 2.93 -5.02 -11.03
C ASP A 79 3.65 -4.85 -9.70
N ALA A 80 2.91 -4.72 -8.60
CA ALA A 80 3.51 -4.63 -7.27
C ALA A 80 4.27 -5.92 -6.92
N ILE A 81 3.68 -7.06 -7.22
CA ILE A 81 4.32 -8.37 -7.00
C ILE A 81 5.59 -8.46 -7.85
N TYR A 82 5.52 -8.04 -9.11
CA TYR A 82 6.65 -8.07 -10.02
C TYR A 82 7.80 -7.20 -9.52
N GLN A 83 7.49 -5.99 -9.02
CA GLN A 83 8.50 -5.11 -8.44
C GLN A 83 9.16 -5.76 -7.22
N LEU A 84 8.38 -6.44 -6.38
CA LEU A 84 8.89 -7.10 -5.19
C LEU A 84 9.87 -8.21 -5.55
N ILE A 85 9.59 -8.97 -6.60
CA ILE A 85 10.47 -10.04 -7.08
C ILE A 85 11.82 -9.47 -7.52
N LYS A 86 11.84 -8.25 -8.06
CA LYS A 86 13.07 -7.60 -8.52
C LYS A 86 13.89 -6.97 -7.39
N MET A 87 13.31 -6.81 -6.23
CA MET A 87 14.03 -6.30 -5.08
C MET A 87 15.01 -7.35 -4.56
#